data_93e724163164a895dbb25e1613f69668
#
_entry.id   93e724163164a895dbb25e1613f69668
#
_cell.length_a   1.000
_cell.length_b   1.000
_cell.length_c   1.000
_cell.angle_alpha   90.00
_cell.angle_beta   90.00
_cell.angle_gamma   90.00
#
_symmetry.space_group_name_H-M   'P 1'
#
loop_
_entity.id
_entity.type
_entity.pdbx_description
1 polymer ?
#
loop_
_entity_poly.entity_id
_entity_poly.type
_entity_poly.pdbx_seq_one_letter_code
_entity_poly.pdbx_strand_id
1 'polypeptide(L)'
;MSSGRVFRFAPTPEHPVKHLFVFLHGCGATAQSMIPIAFKFQARFPSAALVVPSGFNPDARGGVAQDWYPTRGLNCDNHRERVAAVLPDVEDLVRREQTNFSVAANRTVLIGFSQGGTVALEAVKTAGIAGAVVAFSSRYARLPARGMRIASRIHLVHGAYDSVVSRVYAERAARVLTGLHVPVTLDIVEDLGHALSQRAISLGSLRLLQGIYEGRRATLH
;
A
#
# COMPACT_ATOMS: atom_id res chain seq x y z
N MET A 1 -24.67 -1.17 1.88
CA MET A 1 -23.25 -1.14 1.49
C MET A 1 -22.83 -2.58 1.16
N SER A 2 -22.44 -2.87 -0.07
CA SER A 2 -21.97 -4.21 -0.44
C SER A 2 -20.64 -4.45 0.28
N SER A 3 -20.62 -5.35 1.26
CA SER A 3 -19.38 -5.75 1.92
C SER A 3 -18.49 -6.45 0.89
N GLY A 4 -17.51 -5.75 0.35
CA GLY A 4 -16.52 -6.32 -0.55
C GLY A 4 -15.91 -7.57 0.08
N ARG A 5 -15.56 -8.56 -0.75
CA ARG A 5 -14.92 -9.80 -0.30
C ARG A 5 -13.56 -9.49 0.33
N VAL A 6 -13.29 -10.02 1.51
CA VAL A 6 -11.99 -9.87 2.20
C VAL A 6 -11.41 -11.25 2.46
N PHE A 7 -10.22 -11.53 1.91
CA PHE A 7 -9.49 -12.76 2.21
C PHE A 7 -8.53 -12.50 3.36
N ARG A 8 -8.48 -13.45 4.30
CA ARG A 8 -7.63 -13.39 5.49
C ARG A 8 -6.83 -14.67 5.62
N PHE A 9 -5.53 -14.52 5.86
CA PHE A 9 -4.62 -15.64 6.06
C PHE A 9 -3.82 -15.37 7.33
N ALA A 10 -4.04 -16.19 8.35
CA ALA A 10 -3.24 -16.16 9.57
C ALA A 10 -1.91 -16.88 9.33
N PRO A 11 -0.85 -16.54 10.06
CA PRO A 11 0.35 -17.37 10.13
C PRO A 11 0.04 -18.76 10.67
N THR A 12 0.97 -19.70 10.48
CA THR A 12 0.86 -21.02 11.10
C THR A 12 0.94 -20.92 12.63
N PRO A 13 0.41 -21.91 13.39
CA PRO A 13 0.40 -21.86 14.86
C PRO A 13 1.79 -21.65 15.49
N GLU A 14 2.86 -22.09 14.84
CA GLU A 14 4.24 -21.92 15.31
C GLU A 14 4.71 -20.45 15.23
N HIS A 15 4.00 -19.61 14.49
CA HIS A 15 4.34 -18.22 14.27
C HIS A 15 3.25 -17.29 14.82
N PRO A 16 3.37 -16.79 16.05
CA PRO A 16 2.40 -15.84 16.59
C PRO A 16 2.34 -14.58 15.70
N VAL A 17 1.14 -14.01 15.54
CA VAL A 17 0.92 -12.82 14.72
C VAL A 17 1.71 -11.63 15.31
N LYS A 18 2.63 -11.08 14.53
CA LYS A 18 3.46 -9.92 14.92
C LYS A 18 3.22 -8.71 14.03
N HIS A 19 2.73 -8.92 12.81
CA HIS A 19 2.48 -7.88 11.82
C HIS A 19 1.15 -8.13 11.12
N LEU A 20 0.53 -7.07 10.65
CA LEU A 20 -0.64 -7.11 9.78
C LEU A 20 -0.27 -6.49 8.43
N PHE A 21 -0.44 -7.25 7.36
CA PHE A 21 -0.18 -6.78 5.99
C PHE A 21 -1.50 -6.71 5.22
N VAL A 22 -1.85 -5.52 4.75
CA VAL A 22 -3.07 -5.27 3.98
C VAL A 22 -2.70 -4.98 2.54
N PHE A 23 -3.21 -5.80 1.61
CA PHE A 23 -2.85 -5.76 0.18
C PHE A 23 -3.96 -5.12 -0.65
N LEU A 24 -3.68 -3.99 -1.27
CA LEU A 24 -4.62 -3.19 -2.03
C LEU A 24 -4.33 -3.32 -3.54
N HIS A 25 -5.27 -3.92 -4.28
CA HIS A 25 -5.11 -4.20 -5.71
C HIS A 25 -5.20 -2.94 -6.59
N GLY A 26 -4.81 -3.07 -7.85
CA GLY A 26 -4.93 -2.01 -8.85
C GLY A 26 -6.35 -1.82 -9.37
N CYS A 27 -6.58 -0.75 -10.12
CA CYS A 27 -7.83 -0.46 -10.81
C CYS A 27 -8.25 -1.63 -11.70
N GLY A 28 -9.53 -1.97 -11.69
CA GLY A 28 -10.10 -3.01 -12.53
C GLY A 28 -9.57 -4.41 -12.24
N ALA A 29 -9.00 -4.63 -11.06
CA ALA A 29 -8.54 -5.92 -10.61
C ALA A 29 -9.47 -6.52 -9.54
N THR A 30 -9.12 -7.67 -9.03
CA THR A 30 -9.82 -8.33 -7.93
C THR A 30 -8.88 -8.54 -6.74
N ALA A 31 -9.42 -8.71 -5.55
CA ALA A 31 -8.62 -9.07 -4.39
C ALA A 31 -7.75 -10.31 -4.65
N GLN A 32 -8.28 -11.32 -5.35
CA GLN A 32 -7.56 -12.56 -5.67
C GLN A 32 -6.24 -12.31 -6.40
N SER A 33 -6.15 -11.26 -7.22
CA SER A 33 -4.91 -10.93 -7.95
C SER A 33 -3.73 -10.61 -7.04
N MET A 34 -4.00 -10.16 -5.80
CA MET A 34 -2.97 -9.83 -4.82
C MET A 34 -2.57 -11.02 -3.93
N ILE A 35 -3.33 -12.12 -3.92
CA ILE A 35 -3.03 -13.28 -3.07
C ILE A 35 -1.64 -13.88 -3.34
N PRO A 36 -1.21 -14.11 -4.60
CA PRO A 36 0.13 -14.62 -4.87
C PRO A 36 1.24 -13.68 -4.38
N ILE A 37 1.00 -12.37 -4.44
CA ILE A 37 1.93 -11.35 -3.95
C ILE A 37 1.99 -11.42 -2.42
N ALA A 38 0.84 -11.52 -1.77
CA ALA A 38 0.74 -11.62 -0.32
C ALA A 38 1.55 -12.80 0.22
N PHE A 39 1.45 -13.97 -0.38
CA PHE A 39 2.24 -15.14 0.03
C PHE A 39 3.74 -14.99 -0.21
N LYS A 40 4.17 -14.23 -1.22
CA LYS A 40 5.59 -13.89 -1.39
C LYS A 40 6.12 -13.00 -0.26
N PHE A 41 5.29 -12.10 0.27
CA PHE A 41 5.63 -11.33 1.46
C PHE A 41 5.63 -12.24 2.69
N GLN A 42 4.64 -13.12 2.88
CA GLN A 42 4.57 -14.02 4.03
C GLN A 42 5.79 -14.94 4.12
N ALA A 43 6.33 -15.42 3.00
CA ALA A 43 7.55 -16.23 2.98
C ALA A 43 8.75 -15.51 3.64
N ARG A 44 8.79 -14.17 3.58
CA ARG A 44 9.83 -13.36 4.26
C ARG A 44 9.42 -12.91 5.65
N PHE A 45 8.12 -12.85 5.93
CA PHE A 45 7.53 -12.42 7.19
C PHE A 45 6.57 -13.49 7.72
N PRO A 46 7.06 -14.64 8.19
CA PRO A 46 6.22 -15.78 8.55
C PRO A 46 5.25 -15.50 9.70
N SER A 47 5.49 -14.47 10.51
CA SER A 47 4.59 -13.99 11.57
C SER A 47 3.64 -12.87 11.11
N ALA A 48 3.45 -12.66 9.81
CA ALA A 48 2.50 -11.68 9.29
C ALA A 48 1.14 -12.31 9.01
N ALA A 49 0.07 -11.73 9.56
CA ALA A 49 -1.28 -11.96 9.08
C ALA A 49 -1.48 -11.17 7.77
N LEU A 50 -2.13 -11.78 6.78
CA LEU A 50 -2.39 -11.16 5.48
C LEU A 50 -3.87 -10.88 5.32
N VAL A 51 -4.18 -9.68 4.87
CA VAL A 51 -5.54 -9.24 4.54
C VAL A 51 -5.55 -8.72 3.12
N VAL A 52 -6.44 -9.27 2.30
CA VAL A 52 -6.56 -8.92 0.88
C VAL A 52 -8.00 -8.55 0.59
N PRO A 53 -8.38 -7.27 0.77
CA PRO A 53 -9.73 -6.80 0.53
C PRO A 53 -9.98 -6.48 -0.94
N SER A 54 -11.24 -6.56 -1.35
CA SER A 54 -11.72 -5.99 -2.60
C SER A 54 -11.94 -4.49 -2.47
N GLY A 55 -11.82 -3.76 -3.59
CA GLY A 55 -12.25 -2.36 -3.67
C GLY A 55 -13.74 -2.19 -3.37
N PHE A 56 -14.18 -0.97 -3.14
CA PHE A 56 -15.53 -0.65 -2.70
C PHE A 56 -16.48 -0.28 -3.84
N ASN A 57 -15.92 0.01 -5.02
CA ASN A 57 -16.68 0.44 -6.18
C ASN A 57 -16.64 -0.61 -7.29
N PRO A 58 -17.74 -0.90 -7.97
CA PRO A 58 -17.72 -1.73 -9.16
C PRO A 58 -16.81 -1.11 -10.22
N ASP A 59 -16.05 -1.94 -10.94
CA ASP A 59 -15.31 -1.48 -12.12
C ASP A 59 -16.29 -0.97 -13.20
N ALA A 60 -15.92 0.12 -13.87
CA ALA A 60 -16.77 0.73 -14.88
C ALA A 60 -17.02 -0.18 -16.10
N ARG A 61 -16.22 -1.21 -16.31
CA ARG A 61 -16.35 -2.22 -17.36
C ARG A 61 -17.29 -3.37 -16.98
N GLY A 62 -17.70 -3.42 -15.70
CA GLY A 62 -18.56 -4.49 -15.16
C GLY A 62 -17.81 -5.75 -14.74
N GLY A 63 -18.56 -6.78 -14.32
CA GLY A 63 -18.02 -8.05 -13.86
C GLY A 63 -17.66 -8.06 -12.38
N VAL A 64 -16.69 -8.91 -12.01
CA VAL A 64 -16.24 -9.12 -10.61
C VAL A 64 -15.10 -8.18 -10.20
N ALA A 65 -14.53 -7.45 -11.15
CA ALA A 65 -13.48 -6.47 -10.91
C ALA A 65 -14.02 -5.27 -10.13
N GLN A 66 -13.15 -4.67 -9.32
CA GLN A 66 -13.52 -3.55 -8.46
C GLN A 66 -12.44 -2.48 -8.48
N ASP A 67 -12.87 -1.26 -8.20
CA ASP A 67 -12.04 -0.09 -8.01
C ASP A 67 -12.10 0.36 -6.55
N TRP A 68 -11.06 1.01 -6.07
CA TRP A 68 -11.11 1.68 -4.76
C TRP A 68 -11.97 2.94 -4.87
N TYR A 69 -11.76 3.72 -5.91
CA TYR A 69 -12.54 4.91 -6.25
C TYR A 69 -12.86 4.93 -7.75
N PRO A 70 -13.97 5.56 -8.17
CA PRO A 70 -14.39 5.56 -9.57
C PRO A 70 -13.34 6.17 -10.51
N THR A 71 -13.04 5.47 -11.61
CA THR A 71 -12.04 5.90 -12.61
C THR A 71 -12.64 6.56 -13.83
N ARG A 72 -13.94 6.34 -14.11
CA ARG A 72 -14.62 7.00 -15.23
C ARG A 72 -14.60 8.51 -15.06
N GLY A 73 -14.05 9.23 -16.05
CA GLY A 73 -13.88 10.69 -16.01
C GLY A 73 -12.87 11.18 -14.98
N LEU A 74 -11.94 10.32 -14.53
CA LEU A 74 -10.85 10.71 -13.64
C LEU A 74 -9.90 11.67 -14.36
N ASN A 75 -9.58 12.77 -13.70
CA ASN A 75 -8.60 13.78 -14.16
C ASN A 75 -7.84 14.38 -12.97
N CYS A 76 -6.95 15.31 -13.23
CA CYS A 76 -6.12 15.92 -12.19
C CYS A 76 -6.94 16.72 -11.15
N ASP A 77 -8.06 17.30 -11.57
CA ASP A 77 -8.86 18.19 -10.70
C ASP A 77 -9.68 17.39 -9.69
N ASN A 78 -10.27 16.26 -10.12
CA ASN A 78 -11.15 15.44 -9.27
C ASN A 78 -10.46 14.25 -8.58
N HIS A 79 -9.18 13.95 -8.92
CA HIS A 79 -8.47 12.79 -8.37
C HIS A 79 -8.37 12.84 -6.84
N ARG A 80 -8.00 14.00 -6.29
CA ARG A 80 -7.90 14.18 -4.85
C ARG A 80 -9.20 13.91 -4.11
N GLU A 81 -10.30 14.47 -4.62
CA GLU A 81 -11.62 14.33 -4.01
C GLU A 81 -12.09 12.88 -4.02
N ARG A 82 -11.94 12.20 -5.17
CA ARG A 82 -12.33 10.79 -5.30
C ARG A 82 -11.55 9.86 -4.39
N VAL A 83 -10.25 10.11 -4.23
CA VAL A 83 -9.45 9.35 -3.28
C VAL A 83 -9.86 9.67 -1.84
N ALA A 84 -10.03 10.94 -1.51
CA ALA A 84 -10.45 11.36 -0.16
C ALA A 84 -11.78 10.74 0.27
N ALA A 85 -12.72 10.58 -0.67
CA ALA A 85 -14.03 10.00 -0.40
C ALA A 85 -13.98 8.53 0.07
N VAL A 86 -12.95 7.78 -0.29
CA VAL A 86 -12.83 6.35 0.06
C VAL A 86 -11.95 6.12 1.30
N LEU A 87 -11.17 7.09 1.71
CA LEU A 87 -10.23 6.92 2.83
C LEU A 87 -10.91 6.50 4.14
N PRO A 88 -12.07 7.03 4.54
CA PRO A 88 -12.76 6.58 5.76
C PRO A 88 -13.07 5.08 5.75
N ASP A 89 -13.56 4.54 4.63
CA ASP A 89 -13.87 3.12 4.50
C ASP A 89 -12.60 2.25 4.59
N VAL A 90 -11.49 2.72 4.02
CA VAL A 90 -10.18 2.06 4.12
C VAL A 90 -9.66 2.08 5.55
N GLU A 91 -9.77 3.22 6.23
CA GLU A 91 -9.37 3.36 7.63
C GLU A 91 -10.16 2.41 8.54
N ASP A 92 -11.48 2.36 8.37
CA ASP A 92 -12.35 1.48 9.13
C ASP A 92 -12.03 -0.01 8.87
N LEU A 93 -11.74 -0.36 7.61
CA LEU A 93 -11.31 -1.71 7.27
C LEU A 93 -10.00 -2.05 7.98
N VAL A 94 -8.99 -1.19 7.90
CA VAL A 94 -7.69 -1.45 8.51
C VAL A 94 -7.80 -1.55 10.03
N ARG A 95 -8.55 -0.67 10.68
CA ARG A 95 -8.76 -0.69 12.14
C ARG A 95 -9.49 -1.95 12.59
N ARG A 96 -10.50 -2.42 11.85
CA ARG A 96 -11.17 -3.69 12.13
C ARG A 96 -10.20 -4.86 12.05
N GLU A 97 -9.36 -4.90 11.04
CA GLU A 97 -8.39 -5.98 10.89
C GLU A 97 -7.27 -5.91 11.95
N GLN A 98 -6.87 -4.72 12.37
CA GLN A 98 -5.98 -4.54 13.54
C GLN A 98 -6.58 -5.13 14.81
N THR A 99 -7.86 -4.89 15.05
CA THR A 99 -8.59 -5.48 16.19
C THR A 99 -8.69 -7.00 16.05
N ASN A 100 -9.08 -7.50 14.86
CA ASN A 100 -9.25 -8.94 14.59
C ASN A 100 -7.96 -9.73 14.84
N PHE A 101 -6.80 -9.17 14.48
CA PHE A 101 -5.50 -9.82 14.64
C PHE A 101 -4.71 -9.34 15.87
N SER A 102 -5.27 -8.44 16.68
CA SER A 102 -4.60 -7.82 17.84
C SER A 102 -3.24 -7.19 17.48
N VAL A 103 -3.16 -6.51 16.34
CA VAL A 103 -1.94 -5.88 15.83
C VAL A 103 -2.08 -4.35 15.86
N ALA A 104 -1.12 -3.66 16.47
CA ALA A 104 -1.10 -2.21 16.55
C ALA A 104 -0.76 -1.56 15.19
N ALA A 105 -1.12 -0.29 15.02
CA ALA A 105 -0.89 0.47 13.79
C ALA A 105 0.59 0.52 13.37
N ASN A 106 1.52 0.67 14.31
CA ASN A 106 2.96 0.70 14.02
C ASN A 106 3.53 -0.65 13.51
N ARG A 107 2.76 -1.73 13.62
CA ARG A 107 3.07 -3.07 13.08
C ARG A 107 2.17 -3.46 11.91
N THR A 108 1.35 -2.52 11.45
CA THR A 108 0.52 -2.67 10.24
C THR A 108 1.27 -2.13 9.04
N VAL A 109 1.18 -2.80 7.91
CA VAL A 109 1.79 -2.39 6.63
C VAL A 109 0.72 -2.38 5.56
N LEU A 110 0.61 -1.28 4.82
CA LEU A 110 -0.22 -1.21 3.63
C LEU A 110 0.66 -1.48 2.40
N ILE A 111 0.26 -2.43 1.59
CA ILE A 111 0.98 -2.82 0.36
C ILE A 111 0.02 -2.64 -0.81
N GLY A 112 0.33 -1.71 -1.71
CA GLY A 112 -0.60 -1.37 -2.78
C GLY A 112 0.06 -1.30 -4.16
N PHE A 113 -0.71 -1.70 -5.17
CA PHE A 113 -0.34 -1.57 -6.58
C PHE A 113 -1.24 -0.54 -7.26
N SER A 114 -0.66 0.37 -8.03
CA SER A 114 -1.36 1.35 -8.86
C SER A 114 -2.40 2.14 -8.03
N GLN A 115 -3.70 2.01 -8.31
CA GLN A 115 -4.77 2.65 -7.56
C GLN A 115 -4.73 2.31 -6.06
N GLY A 116 -4.50 1.03 -5.72
CA GLY A 116 -4.38 0.58 -4.33
C GLY A 116 -3.16 1.18 -3.61
N GLY A 117 -2.06 1.39 -4.33
CA GLY A 117 -0.89 2.09 -3.77
C GLY A 117 -1.14 3.59 -3.56
N THR A 118 -1.92 4.23 -4.44
CA THR A 118 -2.38 5.61 -4.23
C THR A 118 -3.21 5.73 -2.95
N VAL A 119 -4.16 4.82 -2.75
CA VAL A 119 -4.97 4.76 -1.54
C VAL A 119 -4.10 4.54 -0.29
N ALA A 120 -3.16 3.60 -0.33
CA ALA A 120 -2.24 3.35 0.78
C ALA A 120 -1.41 4.59 1.16
N LEU A 121 -0.87 5.30 0.16
CA LEU A 121 -0.08 6.51 0.34
C LEU A 121 -0.93 7.67 0.93
N GLU A 122 -2.16 7.84 0.45
CA GLU A 122 -3.05 8.90 0.95
C GLU A 122 -3.56 8.58 2.36
N ALA A 123 -3.89 7.33 2.67
CA ALA A 123 -4.40 6.91 3.97
C ALA A 123 -3.45 7.19 5.13
N VAL A 124 -2.13 7.09 4.92
CA VAL A 124 -1.14 7.36 5.98
C VAL A 124 -0.77 8.83 6.15
N LYS A 125 -1.32 9.72 5.33
CA LYS A 125 -1.08 11.18 5.46
C LYS A 125 -1.80 11.79 6.66
N THR A 126 -2.97 11.26 6.99
CA THR A 126 -3.86 11.85 8.00
C THR A 126 -4.08 10.94 9.20
N ALA A 127 -4.16 9.65 8.97
CA ALA A 127 -4.43 8.67 10.01
C ALA A 127 -3.18 7.84 10.28
N GLY A 128 -2.72 7.77 11.50
CA GLY A 128 -1.62 6.88 11.92
C GLY A 128 -2.06 5.40 11.91
N ILE A 129 -2.59 4.92 10.79
CA ILE A 129 -3.16 3.57 10.68
C ILE A 129 -2.15 2.49 10.30
N ALA A 130 -0.95 2.87 9.84
CA ALA A 130 0.08 1.92 9.47
C ALA A 130 1.48 2.46 9.79
N GLY A 131 2.40 1.58 10.17
CA GLY A 131 3.81 1.90 10.41
C GLY A 131 4.63 1.98 9.12
N ALA A 132 4.18 1.33 8.05
CA ALA A 132 4.84 1.40 6.76
C ALA A 132 3.87 1.26 5.58
N VAL A 133 4.31 1.78 4.43
CA VAL A 133 3.66 1.59 3.13
C VAL A 133 4.68 1.05 2.13
N VAL A 134 4.28 0.05 1.35
CA VAL A 134 4.99 -0.37 0.13
C VAL A 134 4.09 -0.08 -1.06
N ALA A 135 4.45 0.90 -1.87
CA ALA A 135 3.65 1.35 -3.00
C ALA A 135 4.35 1.01 -4.33
N PHE A 136 3.70 0.17 -5.13
CA PHE A 136 4.18 -0.26 -6.43
C PHE A 136 3.49 0.52 -7.55
N SER A 137 4.25 1.09 -8.48
CA SER A 137 3.72 1.79 -9.68
C SER A 137 2.58 2.74 -9.37
N SER A 138 2.76 3.57 -8.34
CA SER A 138 1.72 4.41 -7.73
C SER A 138 2.13 5.87 -7.65
N ARG A 139 1.16 6.73 -7.37
CA ARG A 139 1.40 8.16 -7.13
C ARG A 139 0.52 8.67 -5.99
N TYR A 140 0.90 9.73 -5.34
CA TYR A 140 -0.03 10.51 -4.52
C TYR A 140 -1.12 11.17 -5.39
N ALA A 141 -2.35 11.21 -4.90
CA ALA A 141 -3.40 12.04 -5.51
C ALA A 141 -3.05 13.53 -5.34
N ARG A 142 -2.47 13.87 -4.19
CA ARG A 142 -1.83 15.16 -3.94
C ARG A 142 -0.59 14.95 -3.05
N LEU A 143 0.54 15.44 -3.48
CA LEU A 143 1.77 15.38 -2.68
C LEU A 143 1.55 15.97 -1.28
N PRO A 144 2.23 15.43 -0.24
CA PRO A 144 2.19 15.99 1.09
C PRO A 144 2.58 17.47 1.12
N ALA A 145 1.87 18.25 1.90
CA ALA A 145 2.15 19.68 2.05
C ALA A 145 3.38 19.90 2.96
N ARG A 146 4.03 21.05 2.78
CA ARG A 146 5.14 21.48 3.65
C ARG A 146 4.67 21.51 5.11
N GLY A 147 5.47 20.94 6.01
CA GLY A 147 5.17 20.84 7.44
C GLY A 147 4.26 19.68 7.83
N MET A 148 3.76 18.89 6.87
CA MET A 148 2.99 17.69 7.18
C MET A 148 3.87 16.64 7.86
N ARG A 149 3.34 16.01 8.92
CA ARG A 149 4.02 14.91 9.63
C ARG A 149 3.40 13.59 9.21
N ILE A 150 4.21 12.69 8.68
CA ILE A 150 3.84 11.32 8.30
C ILE A 150 4.71 10.39 9.14
N ALA A 151 4.06 9.62 10.00
CA ALA A 151 4.76 8.70 10.91
C ALA A 151 5.20 7.39 10.23
N SER A 152 4.60 7.06 9.10
CA SER A 152 4.86 5.82 8.37
C SER A 152 6.16 5.89 7.57
N ARG A 153 6.90 4.78 7.49
CA ARG A 153 7.96 4.58 6.49
C ARG A 153 7.35 4.34 5.12
N ILE A 154 7.91 4.93 4.08
CA ILE A 154 7.39 4.81 2.72
C ILE A 154 8.42 4.12 1.81
N HIS A 155 8.02 3.03 1.18
CA HIS A 155 8.83 2.31 0.20
C HIS A 155 8.14 2.40 -1.17
N LEU A 156 8.76 3.13 -2.11
CA LEU A 156 8.28 3.31 -3.47
C LEU A 156 9.06 2.37 -4.39
N VAL A 157 8.35 1.57 -5.18
CA VAL A 157 8.94 0.70 -6.20
C VAL A 157 8.23 0.97 -7.52
N HIS A 158 8.97 1.35 -8.57
CA HIS A 158 8.38 1.80 -9.82
C HIS A 158 9.11 1.24 -11.03
N GLY A 159 8.36 0.90 -12.07
CA GLY A 159 8.95 0.50 -13.35
C GLY A 159 9.50 1.71 -14.14
N ALA A 160 10.69 1.57 -14.72
CA ALA A 160 11.31 2.64 -15.52
C ALA A 160 10.47 2.98 -16.76
N TYR A 161 9.79 1.99 -17.33
CA TYR A 161 8.97 2.10 -18.54
C TYR A 161 7.47 2.10 -18.24
N ASP A 162 7.06 2.51 -17.04
CA ASP A 162 5.64 2.60 -16.69
C ASP A 162 4.96 3.71 -17.51
N SER A 163 4.14 3.29 -18.50
CA SER A 163 3.40 4.16 -19.40
C SER A 163 2.01 4.56 -18.87
N VAL A 164 1.55 3.95 -17.75
CA VAL A 164 0.25 4.25 -17.14
C VAL A 164 0.41 5.27 -16.03
N VAL A 165 1.37 5.04 -15.12
CA VAL A 165 1.74 5.97 -14.06
C VAL A 165 3.23 6.29 -14.22
N SER A 166 3.54 7.47 -14.74
CA SER A 166 4.94 7.87 -14.95
C SER A 166 5.76 7.80 -13.66
N ARG A 167 6.98 7.22 -13.74
CA ARG A 167 7.94 7.16 -12.61
C ARG A 167 8.26 8.52 -12.01
N VAL A 168 8.11 9.59 -12.77
CA VAL A 168 8.33 10.97 -12.31
C VAL A 168 7.47 11.29 -11.08
N TYR A 169 6.30 10.69 -10.93
CA TYR A 169 5.48 10.87 -9.73
C TYR A 169 6.13 10.26 -8.50
N ALA A 170 6.73 9.08 -8.61
CA ALA A 170 7.46 8.45 -7.50
C ALA A 170 8.74 9.24 -7.15
N GLU A 171 9.47 9.71 -8.15
CA GLU A 171 10.67 10.55 -7.96
C GLU A 171 10.33 11.87 -7.26
N ARG A 172 9.22 12.52 -7.64
CA ARG A 172 8.72 13.74 -6.97
C ARG A 172 8.27 13.45 -5.54
N ALA A 173 7.55 12.33 -5.34
CA ALA A 173 7.11 11.92 -4.01
C ALA A 173 8.31 11.67 -3.09
N ALA A 174 9.33 10.95 -3.55
CA ALA A 174 10.53 10.68 -2.77
C ALA A 174 11.23 11.98 -2.35
N ARG A 175 11.41 12.95 -3.27
CA ARG A 175 12.00 14.26 -2.95
C ARG A 175 11.20 15.03 -1.90
N VAL A 176 9.87 15.08 -2.03
CA VAL A 176 9.00 15.76 -1.07
C VAL A 176 9.07 15.10 0.30
N LEU A 177 8.98 13.76 0.36
CA LEU A 177 9.04 12.99 1.61
C LEU A 177 10.40 13.16 2.31
N THR A 178 11.51 13.15 1.55
CA THR A 178 12.85 13.45 2.09
C THR A 178 12.91 14.85 2.69
N GLY A 179 12.36 15.85 2.00
CA GLY A 179 12.29 17.23 2.51
C GLY A 179 11.40 17.40 3.75
N LEU A 180 10.49 16.47 4.00
CA LEU A 180 9.66 16.37 5.21
C LEU A 180 10.28 15.47 6.31
N HIS A 181 11.49 14.98 6.12
CA HIS A 181 12.16 14.02 7.01
C HIS A 181 11.38 12.71 7.23
N VAL A 182 10.53 12.34 6.27
CA VAL A 182 9.85 11.04 6.28
C VAL A 182 10.82 9.97 5.77
N PRO A 183 11.00 8.85 6.50
CA PRO A 183 11.84 7.76 6.02
C PRO A 183 11.28 7.19 4.71
N VAL A 184 11.99 7.38 3.61
CA VAL A 184 11.55 6.98 2.26
C VAL A 184 12.67 6.27 1.52
N THR A 185 12.30 5.22 0.75
CA THR A 185 13.15 4.61 -0.27
C THR A 185 12.44 4.65 -1.62
N LEU A 186 13.23 4.77 -2.70
CA LEU A 186 12.75 4.66 -4.07
C LEU A 186 13.63 3.68 -4.83
N ASP A 187 13.01 2.63 -5.37
CA ASP A 187 13.65 1.67 -6.25
C ASP A 187 13.00 1.75 -7.64
N ILE A 188 13.81 2.04 -8.67
CA ILE A 188 13.38 2.00 -10.07
C ILE A 188 13.82 0.66 -10.66
N VAL A 189 12.88 -0.05 -11.28
CA VAL A 189 13.13 -1.34 -11.93
C VAL A 189 13.22 -1.11 -13.43
N GLU A 190 14.44 -1.22 -13.98
CA GLU A 190 14.78 -0.77 -15.34
C GLU A 190 13.97 -1.47 -16.43
N ASP A 191 13.70 -2.77 -16.31
CA ASP A 191 13.03 -3.56 -17.35
C ASP A 191 11.52 -3.71 -17.09
N LEU A 192 10.91 -2.80 -16.31
CA LEU A 192 9.53 -2.94 -15.88
C LEU A 192 8.65 -1.80 -16.37
N GLY A 193 7.49 -2.17 -16.94
CA GLY A 193 6.37 -1.28 -17.21
C GLY A 193 5.41 -1.19 -16.02
N HIS A 194 4.09 -1.00 -16.30
CA HIS A 194 3.04 -0.95 -15.27
C HIS A 194 2.64 -2.35 -14.81
N ALA A 195 3.49 -3.01 -14.03
CA ALA A 195 3.28 -4.39 -13.58
C ALA A 195 3.98 -4.70 -12.25
N LEU A 196 3.61 -5.83 -11.64
CA LEU A 196 4.28 -6.42 -10.49
C LEU A 196 5.19 -7.56 -10.95
N SER A 197 6.48 -7.32 -11.09
CA SER A 197 7.46 -8.37 -11.37
C SER A 197 7.97 -9.02 -10.07
N GLN A 198 8.55 -10.22 -10.19
CA GLN A 198 9.21 -10.88 -9.06
C GLN A 198 10.30 -10.00 -8.45
N ARG A 199 11.07 -9.28 -9.28
CA ARG A 199 12.11 -8.35 -8.84
C ARG A 199 11.53 -7.18 -8.04
N ALA A 200 10.45 -6.55 -8.53
CA ALA A 200 9.79 -5.47 -7.83
C ALA A 200 9.27 -5.92 -6.45
N ILE A 201 8.58 -7.08 -6.39
CA ILE A 201 8.06 -7.65 -5.13
C ILE A 201 9.21 -7.95 -4.15
N SER A 202 10.31 -8.50 -4.65
CA SER A 202 11.49 -8.78 -3.83
C SER A 202 12.12 -7.52 -3.26
N LEU A 203 12.24 -6.45 -4.06
CA LEU A 203 12.73 -5.14 -3.61
C LEU A 203 11.82 -4.56 -2.53
N GLY A 204 10.52 -4.45 -2.76
CA GLY A 204 9.58 -3.90 -1.79
C GLY A 204 9.60 -4.66 -0.46
N SER A 205 9.62 -6.00 -0.51
CA SER A 205 9.69 -6.81 0.71
C SER A 205 11.06 -6.71 1.42
N LEU A 206 12.17 -6.53 0.69
CA LEU A 206 13.49 -6.31 1.27
C LEU A 206 13.58 -4.95 1.97
N ARG A 207 13.09 -3.87 1.34
CA ARG A 207 13.07 -2.53 1.95
C ARG A 207 12.24 -2.52 3.23
N LEU A 208 11.08 -3.17 3.20
CA LEU A 208 10.26 -3.32 4.40
C LEU A 208 11.02 -4.04 5.53
N LEU A 209 11.72 -5.13 5.22
CA LEU A 209 12.52 -5.87 6.20
C LEU A 209 13.63 -5.00 6.81
N GLN A 210 14.38 -4.28 5.97
CA GLN A 210 15.41 -3.34 6.41
C GLN A 210 14.82 -2.28 7.34
N GLY A 211 13.69 -1.65 6.98
CA GLY A 211 13.02 -0.65 7.80
C GLY A 211 12.57 -1.16 9.17
N ILE A 212 12.10 -2.42 9.26
CA ILE A 212 11.73 -3.04 10.54
C ILE A 212 12.96 -3.25 11.43
N TYR A 213 14.09 -3.68 10.87
CA TYR A 213 15.34 -3.87 11.64
C TYR A 213 15.92 -2.55 12.12
N GLU A 214 15.94 -1.50 11.31
CA GLU A 214 16.39 -0.17 11.69
C GLU A 214 15.53 0.41 12.82
N GLY A 215 14.22 0.28 12.75
CA GLY A 215 13.31 0.70 13.82
C GLY A 215 13.57 0.00 15.16
N ARG A 216 13.94 -1.28 15.14
CA ARG A 216 14.29 -2.02 16.36
C ARG A 216 15.59 -1.55 16.99
N ARG A 217 16.60 -1.20 16.19
CA ARG A 217 17.87 -0.66 16.71
C ARG A 217 17.68 0.70 17.36
N ALA A 218 16.84 1.56 16.78
CA ALA A 218 16.57 2.89 17.34
C ALA A 218 15.78 2.86 18.66
N THR A 219 15.09 1.77 19.00
CA THR A 219 14.36 1.61 20.28
C THR A 219 15.21 0.97 21.39
N LEU A 220 16.41 0.51 21.09
CA LEU A 220 17.34 -0.11 22.04
C LEU A 220 18.42 0.86 22.57
N HIS A 221 18.40 2.10 22.11
CA HIS A 221 19.22 3.23 22.55
C HIS A 221 18.35 4.36 23.07
#